data_4b6620d3d39157e4a67beab2fc528396
#
_entry.id   4b6620d3d39157e4a67beab2fc528396
#
_cell.length_a   1.000
_cell.length_b   1.000
_cell.length_c   1.000
_cell.angle_alpha   90.00
_cell.angle_beta   90.00
_cell.angle_gamma   90.00
#
_symmetry.space_group_name_H-M   'P 1'
#
loop_
_entity.id
_entity.type
_entity.pdbx_description
1 polymer ?
#
loop_
_entity_poly.entity_id
_entity_poly.type
_entity_poly.pdbx_seq_one_letter_code
_entity_poly.pdbx_strand_id
1 'polypeptide(L)'
;VFGHRSKVGGSTAEVVSNSAPIVVDGQMEGAVVVFQPLNDIYKLWEQLQKSTSIIENLSDRIGQISGSGYTFDDIIGSHPDFERVLNLARKAAILDSAVLILGESGTGKELFAHAVHSASRRQHQPFVKVSCASVPPTLLERELFGQEKDGQAKAKLGKLELANDGTIFLDEIGDVNLNTQAK
;
A
#
# COMPACT_ATOMS: atom_id res chain seq x y z
N VAL A 1 -5.18 -19.08 -0.09
CA VAL A 1 -4.52 -18.83 1.19
C VAL A 1 -5.56 -18.29 2.14
N PHE A 2 -5.86 -18.99 3.21
CA PHE A 2 -6.85 -18.54 4.20
C PHE A 2 -6.15 -18.42 5.56
N GLY A 3 -6.30 -17.26 6.21
CA GLY A 3 -5.93 -17.09 7.61
C GLY A 3 -7.02 -17.70 8.51
N HIS A 4 -6.65 -18.56 9.43
CA HIS A 4 -7.58 -19.13 10.40
C HIS A 4 -6.88 -19.33 11.75
N ARG A 5 -7.69 -19.43 12.81
CA ARG A 5 -7.18 -19.73 14.15
C ARG A 5 -7.03 -21.23 14.30
N SER A 6 -5.83 -21.69 14.61
CA SER A 6 -5.55 -23.09 14.92
C SER A 6 -4.89 -23.25 16.29
N LYS A 7 -5.19 -24.34 16.96
CA LYS A 7 -4.51 -24.70 18.21
C LYS A 7 -3.22 -25.45 17.86
N VAL A 8 -2.09 -24.89 18.19
CA VAL A 8 -0.77 -25.51 18.02
C VAL A 8 -0.13 -25.60 19.41
N GLY A 9 0.17 -26.82 19.87
CA GLY A 9 0.84 -27.04 21.16
C GLY A 9 0.09 -26.50 22.37
N GLY A 10 -1.27 -26.48 22.34
CA GLY A 10 -2.11 -25.99 23.44
C GLY A 10 -2.39 -24.49 23.44
N SER A 11 -1.75 -23.72 22.58
CA SER A 11 -2.00 -22.29 22.41
C SER A 11 -2.79 -22.03 21.11
N THR A 12 -3.67 -21.02 21.13
CA THR A 12 -4.39 -20.58 19.94
C THR A 12 -3.52 -19.55 19.21
N ALA A 13 -3.14 -19.86 17.98
CA ALA A 13 -2.37 -18.95 17.12
C ALA A 13 -3.12 -18.71 15.82
N GLU A 14 -2.99 -17.50 15.29
CA GLU A 14 -3.39 -17.21 13.92
C GLU A 14 -2.30 -17.68 12.97
N VAL A 15 -2.68 -18.54 12.02
CA VAL A 15 -1.75 -19.15 11.07
C VAL A 15 -2.26 -18.99 9.64
N VAL A 16 -1.34 -18.87 8.71
CA VAL A 16 -1.62 -19.05 7.28
C VAL A 16 -1.29 -20.50 6.94
N SER A 17 -2.21 -21.20 6.30
CA SER A 17 -1.99 -22.57 5.85
C SER A 17 -2.02 -22.65 4.33
N ASN A 18 -1.07 -23.40 3.79
CA ASN A 18 -1.05 -23.84 2.40
C ASN A 18 -1.17 -25.35 2.38
N SER A 19 -2.07 -25.88 1.55
CA SER A 19 -2.23 -27.32 1.39
C SER A 19 -2.00 -27.72 -0.07
N ALA A 20 -1.33 -28.85 -0.26
CA ALA A 20 -1.14 -29.48 -1.56
C ALA A 20 -1.54 -30.96 -1.47
N PRO A 21 -2.30 -31.50 -2.42
CA PRO A 21 -2.64 -32.91 -2.45
C PRO A 21 -1.41 -33.76 -2.81
N ILE A 22 -1.30 -34.93 -2.19
CA ILE A 22 -0.38 -35.96 -2.60
C ILE A 22 -1.17 -36.92 -3.52
N VAL A 23 -0.78 -36.96 -4.78
CA VAL A 23 -1.41 -37.80 -5.79
C VAL A 23 -0.42 -38.92 -6.21
N VAL A 24 -0.80 -40.17 -6.07
CA VAL A 24 -0.03 -41.35 -6.52
C VAL A 24 -0.91 -42.09 -7.50
N ASP A 25 -0.40 -42.37 -8.69
CA ASP A 25 -1.10 -43.09 -9.78
C ASP A 25 -2.48 -42.50 -10.11
N GLY A 26 -2.63 -41.18 -10.01
CA GLY A 26 -3.88 -40.44 -10.29
C GLY A 26 -4.91 -40.50 -9.15
N GLN A 27 -4.62 -41.13 -8.03
CA GLN A 27 -5.49 -41.17 -6.84
C GLN A 27 -4.90 -40.29 -5.74
N MET A 28 -5.78 -39.60 -5.02
CA MET A 28 -5.40 -38.73 -3.91
C MET A 28 -5.15 -39.59 -2.66
N GLU A 29 -3.88 -39.75 -2.29
CA GLU A 29 -3.43 -40.55 -1.14
C GLU A 29 -3.32 -39.74 0.16
N GLY A 30 -3.24 -38.39 0.03
CA GLY A 30 -3.11 -37.55 1.19
C GLY A 30 -2.98 -36.10 0.85
N ALA A 31 -2.65 -35.25 1.85
CA ALA A 31 -2.32 -33.86 1.65
C ALA A 31 -1.19 -33.42 2.59
N VAL A 32 -0.33 -32.57 2.08
CA VAL A 32 0.65 -31.85 2.90
C VAL A 32 0.05 -30.49 3.25
N VAL A 33 0.08 -30.15 4.54
CA VAL A 33 -0.35 -28.85 5.03
C VAL A 33 0.81 -28.18 5.73
N VAL A 34 1.19 -26.98 5.26
CA VAL A 34 2.23 -26.16 5.86
C VAL A 34 1.54 -25.00 6.60
N PHE A 35 1.86 -24.87 7.89
CA PHE A 35 1.36 -23.78 8.73
C PHE A 35 2.46 -22.77 8.99
N GLN A 36 2.19 -21.51 8.80
CA GLN A 36 3.08 -20.41 9.14
C GLN A 36 2.38 -19.48 10.15
N PRO A 37 2.97 -19.26 11.34
CA PRO A 37 2.42 -18.30 12.28
C PRO A 37 2.37 -16.89 11.66
N LEU A 38 1.22 -16.25 11.76
CA LEU A 38 1.04 -14.89 11.24
C LEU A 38 2.02 -13.90 11.90
N ASN A 39 2.36 -14.11 13.17
CA ASN A 39 3.31 -13.27 13.89
C ASN A 39 4.71 -13.20 13.25
N ASP A 40 5.17 -14.26 12.61
CA ASP A 40 6.48 -14.25 11.94
C ASP A 40 6.41 -13.49 10.62
N ILE A 41 5.29 -13.59 9.92
CA ILE A 41 5.01 -12.80 8.72
C ILE A 41 4.92 -11.31 9.10
N TYR A 42 4.27 -10.99 10.23
CA TYR A 42 4.19 -9.62 10.73
C TYR A 42 5.56 -9.02 11.09
N LYS A 43 6.44 -9.80 11.74
CA LYS A 43 7.79 -9.34 12.07
C LYS A 43 8.63 -9.04 10.83
N LEU A 44 8.61 -9.95 9.85
CA LEU A 44 9.30 -9.77 8.57
C LEU A 44 8.78 -8.54 7.83
N TRP A 45 7.46 -8.38 7.78
CA TRP A 45 6.83 -7.22 7.18
C TRP A 45 7.22 -5.92 7.90
N GLU A 46 7.23 -5.91 9.23
CA GLU A 46 7.64 -4.75 10.01
C GLU A 46 9.13 -4.38 9.79
N GLN A 47 9.99 -5.38 9.59
CA GLN A 47 11.40 -5.15 9.23
C GLN A 47 11.54 -4.58 7.81
N LEU A 48 10.79 -5.11 6.85
CA LEU A 48 10.76 -4.59 5.49
C LEU A 48 10.25 -3.15 5.47
N GLN A 49 9.15 -2.86 6.14
CA GLN A 49 8.59 -1.51 6.24
C GLN A 49 9.56 -0.51 6.89
N LYS A 50 10.27 -0.92 7.94
CA LYS A 50 11.32 -0.06 8.53
C LYS A 50 12.43 0.26 7.54
N SER A 51 12.87 -0.72 6.77
CA SER A 51 13.90 -0.51 5.74
C SER A 51 13.40 0.38 4.61
N THR A 52 12.17 0.16 4.14
CA THR A 52 11.56 0.96 3.08
C THR A 52 11.31 2.39 3.55
N SER A 53 10.79 2.59 4.76
CA SER A 53 10.56 3.94 5.31
C SER A 53 11.84 4.73 5.54
N ILE A 54 12.96 4.06 5.83
CA ILE A 54 14.27 4.73 5.90
C ILE A 54 14.69 5.20 4.51
N ILE A 55 14.52 4.36 3.48
CA ILE A 55 14.83 4.71 2.10
C ILE A 55 13.93 5.83 1.60
N GLU A 56 12.62 5.75 1.84
CA GLU A 56 11.64 6.80 1.50
C GLU A 56 11.96 8.11 2.23
N ASN A 57 12.21 8.09 3.53
CA ASN A 57 12.61 9.28 4.29
C ASN A 57 13.94 9.88 3.82
N LEU A 58 14.89 9.05 3.36
CA LEU A 58 16.13 9.53 2.78
C LEU A 58 15.88 10.12 1.39
N SER A 59 15.04 9.49 0.58
CA SER A 59 14.63 10.01 -0.74
C SER A 59 13.83 11.31 -0.60
N ASP A 60 12.89 11.39 0.35
CA ASP A 60 12.12 12.60 0.64
C ASP A 60 13.03 13.73 1.18
N ARG A 61 13.99 13.41 2.04
CA ARG A 61 14.98 14.39 2.50
C ARG A 61 15.89 14.86 1.37
N ILE A 62 16.31 13.97 0.49
CA ILE A 62 17.05 14.33 -0.72
C ILE A 62 16.14 15.15 -1.63
N GLY A 63 14.87 14.77 -1.79
CA GLY A 63 13.85 15.51 -2.55
C GLY A 63 13.57 16.89 -1.97
N GLN A 64 13.43 17.03 -0.66
CA GLN A 64 13.27 18.33 0.02
C GLN A 64 14.51 19.21 -0.06
N ILE A 65 15.73 18.62 -0.02
CA ILE A 65 16.99 19.35 -0.21
C ILE A 65 17.17 19.74 -1.69
N SER A 66 16.64 18.94 -2.62
CA SER A 66 16.77 19.17 -4.06
C SER A 66 15.55 19.86 -4.69
N GLY A 67 14.49 20.12 -3.95
CA GLY A 67 13.23 20.66 -4.47
C GLY A 67 12.48 19.70 -5.43
N SER A 68 12.77 18.39 -5.37
CA SER A 68 12.32 17.43 -6.35
C SER A 68 11.27 16.44 -5.84
N GLY A 69 10.06 16.93 -5.57
CA GLY A 69 8.90 16.12 -5.88
C GLY A 69 8.73 16.14 -7.41
N TYR A 70 8.33 15.03 -8.04
CA TYR A 70 7.97 15.06 -9.45
C TYR A 70 6.89 16.11 -9.69
N THR A 71 7.09 16.91 -10.73
CA THR A 71 6.18 17.97 -11.15
C THR A 71 5.56 17.62 -12.51
N PHE A 72 4.61 18.39 -12.98
CA PHE A 72 4.08 18.21 -14.34
C PHE A 72 5.13 18.44 -15.44
N ASP A 73 6.22 19.11 -15.14
CA ASP A 73 7.29 19.38 -16.10
C ASP A 73 8.21 18.18 -16.29
N ASP A 74 8.21 17.24 -15.33
CA ASP A 74 8.94 15.98 -15.40
C ASP A 74 8.19 14.91 -16.24
N ILE A 75 6.91 15.17 -16.57
CA ILE A 75 6.06 14.26 -17.33
C ILE A 75 6.19 14.59 -18.82
N ILE A 76 6.87 13.72 -19.56
CA ILE A 76 7.15 13.92 -20.98
C ILE A 76 6.12 13.20 -21.84
N GLY A 77 5.49 13.91 -22.77
CA GLY A 77 4.57 13.35 -23.75
C GLY A 77 4.02 14.43 -24.67
N SER A 78 3.81 14.11 -25.94
CA SER A 78 3.39 15.06 -26.98
C SER A 78 2.10 14.66 -27.72
N HIS A 79 1.48 13.51 -27.34
CA HIS A 79 0.25 13.09 -27.97
C HIS A 79 -0.91 13.99 -27.51
N PRO A 80 -1.82 14.44 -28.41
CA PRO A 80 -2.91 15.34 -28.03
C PRO A 80 -3.82 14.82 -26.89
N ASP A 81 -4.09 13.53 -26.85
CA ASP A 81 -4.91 12.95 -25.78
C ASP A 81 -4.14 12.93 -24.46
N PHE A 82 -2.83 12.73 -24.48
CA PHE A 82 -1.99 12.80 -23.30
C PHE A 82 -1.94 14.23 -22.73
N GLU A 83 -1.82 15.25 -23.60
CA GLU A 83 -1.88 16.64 -23.18
C GLU A 83 -3.22 17.01 -22.57
N ARG A 84 -4.33 16.43 -23.06
CA ARG A 84 -5.66 16.60 -22.43
C ARG A 84 -5.68 16.03 -21.02
N VAL A 85 -5.11 14.84 -20.80
CA VAL A 85 -5.00 14.23 -19.47
C VAL A 85 -4.14 15.07 -18.54
N LEU A 86 -2.99 15.56 -19.00
CA LEU A 86 -2.13 16.47 -18.23
C LEU A 86 -2.87 17.74 -17.81
N ASN A 87 -3.60 18.37 -18.74
CA ASN A 87 -4.36 19.55 -18.46
C ASN A 87 -5.51 19.29 -17.47
N LEU A 88 -6.14 18.12 -17.54
CA LEU A 88 -7.16 17.71 -16.58
C LEU A 88 -6.55 17.51 -15.18
N ALA A 89 -5.39 16.85 -15.09
CA ALA A 89 -4.67 16.63 -13.85
C ALA A 89 -4.24 17.96 -13.19
N ARG A 90 -3.73 18.92 -13.97
CA ARG A 90 -3.42 20.29 -13.49
C ARG A 90 -4.65 21.01 -12.91
N LYS A 91 -5.81 20.86 -13.56
CA LYS A 91 -7.07 21.43 -13.03
C LYS A 91 -7.52 20.70 -11.76
N ALA A 92 -7.36 19.38 -11.69
CA ALA A 92 -7.73 18.60 -10.50
C ALA A 92 -6.84 18.94 -9.29
N ALA A 93 -5.56 19.25 -9.50
CA ALA A 93 -4.61 19.57 -8.45
C ALA A 93 -5.01 20.78 -7.57
N ILE A 94 -5.72 21.75 -8.13
CA ILE A 94 -6.17 22.94 -7.36
C ILE A 94 -7.50 22.73 -6.62
N LEU A 95 -8.14 21.56 -6.81
CA LEU A 95 -9.41 21.21 -6.18
C LEU A 95 -9.17 20.27 -4.98
N ASP A 96 -10.00 20.40 -3.94
CA ASP A 96 -10.00 19.50 -2.79
C ASP A 96 -10.92 18.27 -3.05
N SER A 97 -10.67 17.58 -4.16
CA SER A 97 -11.44 16.41 -4.58
C SER A 97 -10.56 15.18 -4.67
N ALA A 98 -11.14 14.01 -4.44
CA ALA A 98 -10.45 12.76 -4.74
C ALA A 98 -10.19 12.64 -6.25
N VAL A 99 -9.00 12.15 -6.61
CA VAL A 99 -8.56 11.97 -8.00
C VAL A 99 -8.33 10.48 -8.23
N LEU A 100 -8.98 9.91 -9.23
CA LEU A 100 -8.75 8.54 -9.67
C LEU A 100 -7.87 8.55 -10.93
N ILE A 101 -6.71 7.90 -10.87
CA ILE A 101 -5.78 7.76 -11.98
C ILE A 101 -5.87 6.34 -12.52
N LEU A 102 -6.30 6.19 -13.76
CA LEU A 102 -6.44 4.91 -14.45
C LEU A 102 -5.34 4.74 -15.50
N GLY A 103 -4.80 3.54 -15.61
CA GLY A 103 -3.79 3.19 -16.60
C GLY A 103 -3.16 1.84 -16.33
N GLU A 104 -2.52 1.25 -17.33
CA GLU A 104 -1.79 0.00 -17.21
C GLU A 104 -0.60 0.12 -16.23
N SER A 105 -0.06 -1.03 -15.81
CA SER A 105 1.15 -1.03 -14.98
C SER A 105 2.31 -0.39 -15.74
N GLY A 106 3.14 0.41 -15.06
CA GLY A 106 4.29 1.07 -15.67
C GLY A 106 4.00 2.34 -16.48
N THR A 107 2.73 2.79 -16.60
CA THR A 107 2.36 3.99 -17.35
C THR A 107 2.67 5.32 -16.64
N GLY A 108 3.28 5.28 -15.46
CA GLY A 108 3.66 6.50 -14.73
C GLY A 108 2.56 7.08 -13.84
N LYS A 109 1.57 6.29 -13.41
CA LYS A 109 0.51 6.75 -12.49
C LYS A 109 1.05 7.44 -11.24
N GLU A 110 2.15 6.94 -10.70
CA GLU A 110 2.82 7.51 -9.53
C GLU A 110 3.40 8.91 -9.84
N LEU A 111 4.00 9.10 -11.02
CA LEU A 111 4.47 10.42 -11.45
C LEU A 111 3.33 11.44 -11.51
N PHE A 112 2.17 11.01 -12.02
CA PHE A 112 0.97 11.87 -12.02
C PHE A 112 0.49 12.20 -10.60
N ALA A 113 0.49 11.24 -9.69
CA ALA A 113 0.08 11.46 -8.30
C ALA A 113 0.99 12.48 -7.61
N HIS A 114 2.31 12.35 -7.78
CA HIS A 114 3.29 13.31 -7.29
C HIS A 114 3.10 14.70 -7.92
N ALA A 115 2.92 14.78 -9.24
CA ALA A 115 2.73 16.04 -9.94
C ALA A 115 1.45 16.77 -9.50
N VAL A 116 0.35 16.03 -9.28
CA VAL A 116 -0.89 16.55 -8.73
C VAL A 116 -0.67 17.10 -7.32
N HIS A 117 0.01 16.36 -6.45
CA HIS A 117 0.33 16.82 -5.10
C HIS A 117 1.20 18.07 -5.13
N SER A 118 2.29 18.08 -5.92
CA SER A 118 3.22 19.21 -6.03
C SER A 118 2.57 20.49 -6.57
N ALA A 119 1.52 20.36 -7.38
CA ALA A 119 0.75 21.50 -7.91
C ALA A 119 -0.47 21.87 -7.05
N SER A 120 -0.72 21.14 -5.95
CA SER A 120 -1.87 21.35 -5.09
C SER A 120 -1.59 22.40 -4.02
N ARG A 121 -2.67 22.80 -3.32
CA ARG A 121 -2.55 23.66 -2.12
C ARG A 121 -1.81 22.96 -0.98
N ARG A 122 -1.65 21.62 -1.06
CA ARG A 122 -1.03 20.77 -0.04
C ARG A 122 0.42 20.40 -0.40
N GLN A 123 1.04 21.07 -1.35
CA GLN A 123 2.40 20.77 -1.86
C GLN A 123 3.50 20.73 -0.78
N HIS A 124 3.28 21.38 0.36
CA HIS A 124 4.22 21.40 1.50
C HIS A 124 3.81 20.46 2.63
N GLN A 125 2.73 19.72 2.45
CA GLN A 125 2.18 18.78 3.41
C GLN A 125 2.64 17.34 3.08
N PRO A 126 2.47 16.37 3.99
CA PRO A 126 2.89 15.00 3.73
C PRO A 126 2.26 14.38 2.48
N PHE A 127 3.08 13.69 1.69
CA PHE A 127 2.62 12.78 0.64
C PHE A 127 2.87 11.34 1.11
N VAL A 128 1.81 10.57 1.36
CA VAL A 128 1.90 9.22 1.90
C VAL A 128 1.45 8.22 0.85
N LYS A 129 2.37 7.36 0.40
CA LYS A 129 2.08 6.27 -0.54
C LYS A 129 1.74 4.98 0.20
N VAL A 130 0.73 4.26 -0.29
CA VAL A 130 0.34 2.93 0.15
C VAL A 130 0.12 2.04 -1.08
N SER A 131 0.89 0.95 -1.20
CA SER A 131 0.67 -0.06 -2.24
C SER A 131 -0.31 -1.10 -1.74
N CYS A 132 -1.52 -1.10 -2.27
CA CYS A 132 -2.61 -1.97 -1.80
C CYS A 132 -2.46 -3.42 -2.23
N ALA A 133 -1.82 -3.70 -3.37
CA ALA A 133 -1.60 -5.08 -3.86
C ALA A 133 -0.45 -5.79 -3.16
N SER A 134 0.56 -5.04 -2.68
CA SER A 134 1.76 -5.62 -2.07
C SER A 134 1.53 -6.15 -0.65
N VAL A 135 0.38 -5.87 -0.05
CA VAL A 135 0.11 -6.10 1.38
C VAL A 135 -1.02 -7.12 1.55
N PRO A 136 -0.86 -8.14 2.40
CA PRO A 136 -1.99 -8.98 2.77
C PRO A 136 -3.16 -8.15 3.32
N PRO A 137 -4.43 -8.50 2.99
CA PRO A 137 -5.60 -7.68 3.34
C PRO A 137 -5.70 -7.28 4.82
N THR A 138 -5.41 -8.22 5.72
CA THR A 138 -5.42 -7.98 7.18
C THR A 138 -4.34 -7.01 7.64
N LEU A 139 -3.21 -6.96 6.93
CA LEU A 139 -2.12 -6.03 7.19
C LEU A 139 -2.42 -4.66 6.59
N LEU A 140 -3.04 -4.61 5.41
CA LEU A 140 -3.43 -3.37 4.77
C LEU A 140 -4.37 -2.54 5.66
N GLU A 141 -5.35 -3.18 6.30
CA GLU A 141 -6.23 -2.51 7.26
C GLU A 141 -5.44 -1.88 8.41
N ARG A 142 -4.50 -2.63 8.99
CA ARG A 142 -3.65 -2.12 10.08
C ARG A 142 -2.69 -1.01 9.64
N GLU A 143 -2.24 -1.07 8.40
CA GLU A 143 -1.43 -0.01 7.81
C GLU A 143 -2.24 1.26 7.58
N LEU A 144 -3.44 1.15 7.01
CA LEU A 144 -4.29 2.29 6.69
C LEU A 144 -4.84 2.96 7.96
N PHE A 145 -5.46 2.18 8.83
CA PHE A 145 -6.21 2.68 9.99
C PHE A 145 -5.43 2.68 11.30
N GLY A 146 -4.22 2.06 11.29
CA GLY A 146 -3.43 1.93 12.50
C GLY A 146 -3.85 0.76 13.38
N GLN A 147 -3.30 0.71 14.57
CA GLN A 147 -3.61 -0.31 15.57
C GLN A 147 -3.70 0.33 16.95
N GLU A 148 -4.84 0.13 17.59
CA GLU A 148 -5.00 0.49 19.00
C GLU A 148 -4.10 -0.36 19.89
N LYS A 149 -3.86 0.16 21.08
CA LYS A 149 -3.04 -0.48 22.10
C LYS A 149 -3.76 -1.73 22.62
N ASP A 150 -3.29 -2.91 22.20
CA ASP A 150 -3.79 -4.18 22.73
C ASP A 150 -2.69 -4.81 23.60
N GLY A 151 -2.84 -4.74 24.91
CA GLY A 151 -1.91 -5.29 25.89
C GLY A 151 -0.50 -4.68 25.81
N GLN A 152 0.50 -5.47 25.39
CA GLN A 152 1.91 -5.07 25.33
C GLN A 152 2.33 -4.41 24.01
N ALA A 153 1.46 -4.41 22.99
CA ALA A 153 1.77 -3.79 21.70
C ALA A 153 1.69 -2.25 21.80
N LYS A 154 2.64 -1.55 21.19
CA LYS A 154 2.58 -0.08 21.06
C LYS A 154 1.50 0.28 20.06
N ALA A 155 0.69 1.30 20.36
CA ALA A 155 -0.19 1.91 19.36
C ALA A 155 0.65 2.35 18.15
N LYS A 156 0.17 2.04 16.94
CA LYS A 156 0.80 2.46 15.68
C LYS A 156 -0.21 3.34 14.93
N LEU A 157 0.21 4.56 14.62
CA LEU A 157 -0.57 5.48 13.78
C LEU A 157 -0.80 4.87 12.41
N GLY A 158 -2.00 5.03 11.87
CA GLY A 158 -2.34 4.62 10.52
C GLY A 158 -1.77 5.57 9.47
N LYS A 159 -1.62 5.08 8.25
CA LYS A 159 -1.16 5.90 7.11
C LYS A 159 -2.13 7.05 6.80
N LEU A 160 -3.43 6.86 7.06
CA LEU A 160 -4.45 7.92 6.93
C LEU A 160 -4.20 9.06 7.93
N GLU A 161 -3.86 8.74 9.18
CA GLU A 161 -3.48 9.76 10.17
C GLU A 161 -2.18 10.48 9.81
N LEU A 162 -1.19 9.73 9.28
CA LEU A 162 0.08 10.31 8.83
C LEU A 162 -0.09 11.23 7.62
N ALA A 163 -1.13 11.01 6.81
CA ALA A 163 -1.47 11.85 5.66
C ALA A 163 -2.38 13.03 6.02
N ASN A 164 -2.63 13.25 7.32
CA ASN A 164 -3.52 14.34 7.75
C ASN A 164 -3.06 15.68 7.19
N ASP A 165 -4.01 16.48 6.68
CA ASP A 165 -3.79 17.73 5.96
C ASP A 165 -2.96 17.62 4.67
N GLY A 166 -2.44 16.42 4.37
CA GLY A 166 -1.62 16.11 3.20
C GLY A 166 -2.38 15.38 2.09
N THR A 167 -1.68 14.47 1.44
CA THR A 167 -2.20 13.63 0.35
C THR A 167 -1.86 12.17 0.63
N ILE A 168 -2.84 11.28 0.52
CA ILE A 168 -2.61 9.84 0.48
C ILE A 168 -2.76 9.34 -0.96
N PHE A 169 -1.77 8.58 -1.43
CA PHE A 169 -1.80 7.90 -2.71
C PHE A 169 -1.96 6.39 -2.49
N LEU A 170 -3.13 5.88 -2.87
CA LEU A 170 -3.46 4.46 -2.79
C LEU A 170 -3.17 3.83 -4.16
N ASP A 171 -2.04 3.17 -4.29
CA ASP A 171 -1.67 2.47 -5.52
C ASP A 171 -2.37 1.11 -5.58
N GLU A 172 -2.84 0.74 -6.78
CA GLU A 172 -3.56 -0.52 -7.04
C GLU A 172 -4.81 -0.70 -6.15
N ILE A 173 -5.56 0.39 -5.95
CA ILE A 173 -6.77 0.39 -5.11
C ILE A 173 -7.83 -0.64 -5.56
N GLY A 174 -7.83 -1.02 -6.83
CA GLY A 174 -8.73 -2.04 -7.39
C GLY A 174 -8.51 -3.45 -6.81
N ASP A 175 -7.33 -3.72 -6.25
CA ASP A 175 -6.99 -5.03 -5.67
C ASP A 175 -7.41 -5.15 -4.20
N VAL A 176 -7.91 -4.08 -3.61
CA VAL A 176 -8.43 -4.07 -2.23
C VAL A 176 -9.72 -4.88 -2.14
N ASN A 177 -9.79 -5.80 -1.18
CA ASN A 177 -10.99 -6.59 -0.97
C ASN A 177 -12.17 -5.75 -0.47
N LEU A 178 -13.40 -6.20 -0.74
CA LEU A 178 -14.64 -5.49 -0.42
C LEU A 178 -14.81 -5.20 1.09
N ASN A 179 -14.29 -6.06 1.96
CA ASN A 179 -14.40 -5.86 3.40
C ASN A 179 -13.57 -4.67 3.88
N THR A 180 -12.37 -4.48 3.30
CA THR A 180 -11.52 -3.32 3.60
C THR A 180 -12.06 -2.05 2.97
N GLN A 181 -12.72 -2.15 1.79
CA GLN A 181 -13.35 -1.00 1.13
C GLN A 181 -14.56 -0.46 1.91
N ALA A 182 -15.21 -1.30 2.71
CA ALA A 182 -16.40 -0.94 3.47
C ALA A 182 -16.11 -0.19 4.80
N LYS A 183 -14.84 -0.08 5.19
CA LYS A 183 -14.38 0.65 6.37
C LYS A 183 -14.01 2.09 6.03
#